data_363c50aeef2e35374379f90dbef858eb
#
_entry.id   363c50aeef2e35374379f90dbef858eb
#
_cell.length_a   1.000
_cell.length_b   1.000
_cell.length_c   1.000
_cell.angle_alpha   90.00
_cell.angle_beta   90.00
_cell.angle_gamma   90.00
#
_symmetry.space_group_name_H-M   'P 1'
#
loop_
_entity.id
_entity.type
_entity.pdbx_description
1 polymer ?
#
loop_
_entity_poly.entity_id
_entity_poly.type
_entity_poly.pdbx_seq_one_letter_code
_entity_poly.pdbx_strand_id
1 'polypeptide(L)'
;MGRARANGDGGPLPGAQTLSASLFADASNFEQRFVESYDQVETIVGALKTLGLRVVLTSGSFDIIHEGHSMYLEAARRFGDFLIVGLDSDDKIRGRKGPDRPAVPQMERLRMVTHQRGVGLVTLRHAHHPRWELIKTVSPDVLVATEDTYSEAEIAELQSSYCTRVEVLERMATVSTSARLRRIQLGIPEPDAADAVR
;
A
#
# COMPACT_ATOMS: atom_id res chain seq x y z
N MET A 1 53.88 -31.08 -4.26
CA MET A 1 53.59 -29.68 -4.62
C MET A 1 52.09 -29.55 -4.83
N GLY A 2 51.37 -29.19 -3.76
CA GLY A 2 49.91 -29.01 -3.78
C GLY A 2 49.58 -27.49 -3.88
N ARG A 3 48.85 -27.10 -4.91
CA ARG A 3 48.30 -25.73 -5.03
C ARG A 3 47.06 -25.62 -4.18
N ALA A 4 47.12 -24.83 -3.12
CA ALA A 4 45.98 -24.35 -2.38
C ALA A 4 45.10 -23.41 -3.28
N ARG A 5 43.83 -23.76 -3.44
CA ARG A 5 42.82 -22.85 -4.02
C ARG A 5 42.38 -21.89 -2.91
N ALA A 6 42.64 -20.60 -3.10
CA ALA A 6 42.07 -19.55 -2.28
C ALA A 6 40.56 -19.52 -2.52
N ASN A 7 39.77 -19.83 -1.50
CA ASN A 7 38.34 -19.51 -1.47
C ASN A 7 38.23 -17.99 -1.33
N GLY A 8 37.80 -17.34 -2.39
CA GLY A 8 37.39 -15.95 -2.34
C GLY A 8 36.09 -15.86 -1.54
N ASP A 9 36.20 -15.27 -0.36
CA ASP A 9 35.09 -14.93 0.51
C ASP A 9 34.36 -13.74 -0.13
N GLY A 10 33.42 -14.05 -1.02
CA GLY A 10 32.50 -13.08 -1.64
C GLY A 10 31.38 -12.72 -0.67
N GLY A 11 31.69 -12.02 0.41
CA GLY A 11 30.68 -11.40 1.25
C GLY A 11 29.83 -10.41 0.42
N PRO A 12 28.52 -10.26 0.72
CA PRO A 12 27.66 -9.35 -0.01
C PRO A 12 28.20 -7.92 0.09
N LEU A 13 28.22 -7.22 -1.04
CA LEU A 13 28.65 -5.83 -1.13
C LEU A 13 27.85 -4.98 -0.13
N PRO A 14 28.48 -4.11 0.69
CA PRO A 14 27.77 -3.23 1.59
C PRO A 14 26.91 -2.27 0.79
N GLY A 15 25.60 -2.31 0.99
CA GLY A 15 24.60 -1.42 0.36
C GLY A 15 23.66 -2.06 -0.68
N ALA A 16 23.92 -3.26 -1.14
CA ALA A 16 22.94 -3.99 -1.94
C ALA A 16 21.95 -4.71 -1.00
N GLN A 17 20.81 -4.07 -0.72
CA GLN A 17 19.67 -4.84 -0.22
C GLN A 17 19.25 -5.77 -1.36
N THR A 18 19.72 -6.99 -1.32
CA THR A 18 19.27 -8.06 -2.19
C THR A 18 17.76 -8.16 -2.02
N LEU A 19 17.02 -8.00 -3.13
CA LEU A 19 15.62 -8.40 -3.18
C LEU A 19 15.57 -9.86 -2.70
N SER A 20 15.29 -10.04 -1.43
CA SER A 20 15.26 -11.35 -0.83
C SER A 20 14.12 -12.14 -1.46
N ALA A 21 14.35 -13.41 -1.78
CA ALA A 21 13.27 -14.32 -2.17
C ALA A 21 12.11 -14.32 -1.16
N SER A 22 12.38 -13.91 0.08
CA SER A 22 11.39 -13.70 1.15
C SER A 22 10.37 -12.59 0.85
N LEU A 23 10.65 -11.64 -0.06
CA LEU A 23 9.66 -10.63 -0.46
C LEU A 23 8.40 -11.28 -1.09
N PHE A 24 8.56 -12.42 -1.72
CA PHE A 24 7.50 -13.18 -2.36
C PHE A 24 7.00 -14.37 -1.51
N ALA A 25 7.61 -14.61 -0.35
CA ALA A 25 7.24 -15.70 0.53
C ALA A 25 6.12 -15.28 1.49
N ASP A 26 5.20 -16.19 1.78
CA ASP A 26 4.14 -15.98 2.78
C ASP A 26 4.71 -15.68 4.18
N ALA A 27 5.97 -16.04 4.43
CA ALA A 27 6.68 -15.81 5.69
C ALA A 27 7.42 -14.45 5.75
N SER A 28 7.30 -13.57 4.73
CA SER A 28 7.95 -12.26 4.77
C SER A 28 7.37 -11.41 5.90
N ASN A 29 8.27 -10.82 6.70
CA ASN A 29 7.89 -9.98 7.84
C ASN A 29 7.71 -8.50 7.44
N PHE A 30 7.36 -7.67 8.43
CA PHE A 30 7.14 -6.25 8.25
C PHE A 30 8.39 -5.53 7.67
N GLU A 31 9.58 -5.79 8.23
CA GLU A 31 10.83 -5.13 7.85
C GLU A 31 11.23 -5.40 6.39
N GLN A 32 10.79 -6.53 5.84
CA GLN A 32 11.07 -6.89 4.45
C GLN A 32 10.10 -6.25 3.45
N ARG A 33 8.90 -5.90 3.89
CA ARG A 33 7.84 -5.35 3.04
C ARG A 33 7.54 -3.87 3.25
N PHE A 34 8.05 -3.28 4.34
CA PHE A 34 7.99 -1.84 4.54
C PHE A 34 9.24 -1.18 3.92
N VAL A 35 9.03 -0.30 2.96
CA VAL A 35 10.09 0.46 2.29
C VAL A 35 9.74 1.94 2.37
N GLU A 36 10.50 2.71 3.14
CA GLU A 36 10.24 4.14 3.36
C GLU A 36 10.81 5.00 2.23
N SER A 37 12.01 4.66 1.73
CA SER A 37 12.69 5.43 0.68
C SER A 37 12.04 5.20 -0.69
N TYR A 38 11.64 6.28 -1.35
CA TYR A 38 11.08 6.22 -2.70
C TYR A 38 12.10 5.79 -3.75
N ASP A 39 13.39 6.08 -3.57
CA ASP A 39 14.45 5.58 -4.46
C ASP A 39 14.55 4.05 -4.41
N GLN A 40 14.36 3.49 -3.20
CA GLN A 40 14.30 2.03 -3.05
C GLN A 40 13.01 1.45 -3.65
N VAL A 41 11.88 2.13 -3.48
CA VAL A 41 10.62 1.73 -4.13
C VAL A 41 10.79 1.71 -5.65
N GLU A 42 11.38 2.75 -6.24
CA GLU A 42 11.65 2.84 -7.68
C GLU A 42 12.55 1.69 -8.16
N THR A 43 13.62 1.41 -7.41
CA THR A 43 14.54 0.28 -7.72
C THR A 43 13.79 -1.07 -7.72
N ILE A 44 12.96 -1.32 -6.70
CA ILE A 44 12.16 -2.54 -6.61
C ILE A 44 11.18 -2.64 -7.77
N VAL A 45 10.46 -1.56 -8.07
CA VAL A 45 9.51 -1.51 -9.18
C VAL A 45 10.21 -1.77 -10.52
N GLY A 46 11.38 -1.17 -10.75
CA GLY A 46 12.18 -1.41 -11.95
C GLY A 46 12.55 -2.89 -12.12
N ALA A 47 12.95 -3.55 -11.03
CA ALA A 47 13.24 -4.98 -11.04
C ALA A 47 11.98 -5.83 -11.33
N LEU A 48 10.84 -5.53 -10.71
CA LEU A 48 9.56 -6.22 -10.96
C LEU A 48 9.14 -6.12 -12.43
N LYS A 49 9.20 -4.91 -13.01
CA LYS A 49 8.86 -4.67 -14.42
C LYS A 49 9.83 -5.40 -15.37
N THR A 50 11.12 -5.44 -15.04
CA THR A 50 12.12 -6.20 -15.82
C THR A 50 11.81 -7.69 -15.83
N LEU A 51 11.22 -8.22 -14.76
CA LEU A 51 10.75 -9.60 -14.68
C LEU A 51 9.39 -9.82 -15.36
N GLY A 52 8.81 -8.78 -15.98
CA GLY A 52 7.51 -8.86 -16.65
C GLY A 52 6.31 -8.88 -15.69
N LEU A 53 6.50 -8.52 -14.40
CA LEU A 53 5.43 -8.49 -13.41
C LEU A 53 4.66 -7.17 -13.49
N ARG A 54 3.33 -7.25 -13.47
CA ARG A 54 2.43 -6.09 -13.45
C ARG A 54 2.33 -5.53 -12.04
N VAL A 55 2.67 -4.26 -11.89
CA VAL A 55 2.65 -3.54 -10.62
C VAL A 55 1.33 -2.81 -10.45
N VAL A 56 0.66 -3.08 -9.34
CA VAL A 56 -0.56 -2.39 -8.90
C VAL A 56 -0.21 -1.45 -7.76
N LEU A 57 -0.74 -0.24 -7.81
CA LEU A 57 -0.60 0.74 -6.74
C LEU A 57 -1.97 1.13 -6.20
N THR A 58 -2.10 1.18 -4.91
CA THR A 58 -3.20 1.87 -4.23
C THR A 58 -2.69 2.70 -3.06
N SER A 59 -3.51 3.59 -2.54
CA SER A 59 -3.12 4.41 -1.39
C SER A 59 -4.31 4.82 -0.54
N GLY A 60 -4.06 5.03 0.75
CA GLY A 60 -5.11 5.43 1.68
C GLY A 60 -4.64 5.66 3.10
N SER A 61 -5.56 6.05 3.95
CA SER A 61 -5.32 6.26 5.39
C SER A 61 -5.22 4.94 6.16
N PHE A 62 -6.06 3.97 5.84
CA PHE A 62 -6.20 2.68 6.54
C PHE A 62 -6.20 2.84 8.08
N ASP A 63 -6.99 3.80 8.58
CA ASP A 63 -6.91 4.25 9.96
C ASP A 63 -7.33 3.15 10.93
N ILE A 64 -8.56 2.67 10.86
CA ILE A 64 -9.00 1.45 11.55
C ILE A 64 -9.29 0.42 10.47
N ILE A 65 -8.45 -0.61 10.39
CA ILE A 65 -8.62 -1.68 9.41
C ILE A 65 -9.87 -2.49 9.76
N HIS A 66 -10.67 -2.74 8.76
CA HIS A 66 -11.89 -3.54 8.84
C HIS A 66 -12.05 -4.38 7.56
N GLU A 67 -13.03 -5.26 7.54
CA GLU A 67 -13.31 -6.18 6.44
C GLU A 67 -13.27 -5.52 5.06
N GLY A 68 -13.93 -4.36 4.90
CA GLY A 68 -13.93 -3.63 3.64
C GLY A 68 -12.55 -3.22 3.14
N HIS A 69 -11.59 -2.93 4.02
CA HIS A 69 -10.21 -2.68 3.62
C HIS A 69 -9.53 -3.97 3.13
N SER A 70 -9.76 -5.10 3.80
CA SER A 70 -9.20 -6.39 3.40
C SER A 70 -9.72 -6.82 2.04
N MET A 71 -11.05 -6.71 1.81
CA MET A 71 -11.69 -7.00 0.53
C MET A 71 -11.19 -6.07 -0.59
N TYR A 72 -11.03 -4.78 -0.29
CA TYR A 72 -10.49 -3.80 -1.24
C TYR A 72 -9.06 -4.12 -1.67
N LEU A 73 -8.18 -4.45 -0.71
CA LEU A 73 -6.78 -4.81 -1.01
C LEU A 73 -6.70 -6.13 -1.79
N GLU A 74 -7.54 -7.10 -1.45
CA GLU A 74 -7.64 -8.35 -2.22
C GLU A 74 -8.13 -8.12 -3.65
N ALA A 75 -9.14 -7.28 -3.85
CA ALA A 75 -9.63 -6.91 -5.17
C ALA A 75 -8.58 -6.13 -5.96
N ALA A 76 -7.90 -5.16 -5.34
CA ALA A 76 -6.81 -4.42 -5.96
C ALA A 76 -5.69 -5.35 -6.45
N ARG A 77 -5.30 -6.35 -5.66
CA ARG A 77 -4.27 -7.33 -6.01
C ARG A 77 -4.61 -8.13 -7.27
N ARG A 78 -5.88 -8.32 -7.60
CA ARG A 78 -6.31 -9.11 -8.78
C ARG A 78 -5.99 -8.42 -10.11
N PHE A 79 -5.70 -7.11 -10.11
CA PHE A 79 -5.36 -6.36 -11.31
C PHE A 79 -3.91 -6.53 -11.79
N GLY A 80 -3.04 -7.14 -10.98
CA GLY A 80 -1.65 -7.37 -11.36
C GLY A 80 -0.96 -8.43 -10.52
N ASP A 81 0.36 -8.46 -10.58
CA ASP A 81 1.19 -9.50 -9.98
C ASP A 81 1.84 -9.06 -8.66
N PHE A 82 1.93 -7.75 -8.42
CA PHE A 82 2.50 -7.19 -7.20
C PHE A 82 1.76 -5.93 -6.77
N LEU A 83 1.23 -5.92 -5.54
CA LEU A 83 0.47 -4.79 -4.98
C LEU A 83 1.35 -3.96 -4.05
N ILE A 84 1.50 -2.69 -4.38
CA ILE A 84 2.12 -1.67 -3.54
C ILE A 84 1.04 -0.83 -2.88
N VAL A 85 1.17 -0.59 -1.57
CA VAL A 85 0.23 0.25 -0.82
C VAL A 85 0.94 1.48 -0.27
N GLY A 86 0.51 2.67 -0.70
CA GLY A 86 0.92 3.95 -0.14
C GLY A 86 0.05 4.32 1.07
N LEU A 87 0.60 4.26 2.27
CA LEU A 87 -0.12 4.62 3.49
C LEU A 87 0.11 6.10 3.84
N ASP A 88 -0.96 6.85 4.11
CA ASP A 88 -0.84 8.24 4.54
C ASP A 88 -0.22 8.35 5.93
N SER A 89 0.79 9.23 6.09
CA SER A 89 1.36 9.56 7.39
C SER A 89 0.33 10.19 8.32
N ASP A 90 0.60 10.17 9.62
CA ASP A 90 -0.29 10.79 10.60
C ASP A 90 -0.51 12.28 10.31
N ASP A 91 0.56 13.02 9.97
CA ASP A 91 0.46 14.44 9.64
C ASP A 91 -0.38 14.70 8.39
N LYS A 92 -0.24 13.85 7.38
CA LYS A 92 -1.06 13.94 6.17
C LYS A 92 -2.54 13.72 6.46
N ILE A 93 -2.86 12.78 7.35
CA ILE A 93 -4.24 12.52 7.75
C ILE A 93 -4.78 13.67 8.59
N ARG A 94 -4.00 14.19 9.57
CA ARG A 94 -4.40 15.35 10.38
C ARG A 94 -4.72 16.56 9.51
N GLY A 95 -3.87 16.86 8.55
CA GLY A 95 -4.10 17.99 7.64
C GLY A 95 -5.39 17.88 6.82
N ARG A 96 -5.86 16.65 6.53
CA ARG A 96 -7.07 16.41 5.73
C ARG A 96 -8.34 16.17 6.56
N LYS A 97 -8.23 15.48 7.70
CA LYS A 97 -9.37 14.99 8.48
C LYS A 97 -9.51 15.62 9.86
N GLY A 98 -8.61 16.54 10.23
CA GLY A 98 -8.62 17.21 11.53
C GLY A 98 -7.71 16.59 12.58
N PRO A 99 -7.51 17.30 13.72
CA PRO A 99 -6.50 16.96 14.74
C PRO A 99 -6.77 15.63 15.46
N ASP A 100 -8.03 15.20 15.55
CA ASP A 100 -8.43 13.96 16.23
C ASP A 100 -8.20 12.69 15.37
N ARG A 101 -7.58 12.86 14.21
CA ARG A 101 -7.29 11.76 13.27
C ARG A 101 -5.80 11.69 12.93
N PRO A 102 -5.24 10.48 12.69
CA PRO A 102 -5.89 9.18 12.74
C PRO A 102 -6.12 8.70 14.18
N ALA A 103 -7.02 7.72 14.37
CA ALA A 103 -7.23 7.04 15.65
C ALA A 103 -6.10 6.05 15.95
N VAL A 104 -5.50 5.48 14.92
CA VAL A 104 -4.42 4.49 15.02
C VAL A 104 -3.11 5.09 14.49
N PRO A 105 -2.00 5.06 15.27
CA PRO A 105 -0.71 5.61 14.84
C PRO A 105 -0.17 4.96 13.57
N GLN A 106 0.59 5.72 12.76
CA GLN A 106 1.06 5.25 11.45
C GLN A 106 1.84 3.93 11.50
N MET A 107 2.67 3.70 12.50
CA MET A 107 3.48 2.47 12.57
C MET A 107 2.63 1.22 12.82
N GLU A 108 1.56 1.35 13.59
CA GLU A 108 0.60 0.26 13.80
C GLU A 108 -0.20 0.02 12.51
N ARG A 109 -0.68 1.07 11.84
CA ARG A 109 -1.38 0.98 10.56
C ARG A 109 -0.51 0.35 9.48
N LEU A 110 0.79 0.72 9.40
CA LEU A 110 1.76 0.11 8.49
C LEU A 110 1.87 -1.39 8.72
N ARG A 111 2.05 -1.83 9.98
CA ARG A 111 2.12 -3.26 10.31
C ARG A 111 0.84 -3.98 9.91
N MET A 112 -0.33 -3.43 10.25
CA MET A 112 -1.61 -4.03 9.93
C MET A 112 -1.82 -4.18 8.41
N VAL A 113 -1.46 -3.16 7.61
CA VAL A 113 -1.57 -3.21 6.14
C VAL A 113 -0.58 -4.20 5.55
N THR A 114 0.66 -4.23 6.07
CA THR A 114 1.69 -5.16 5.60
C THR A 114 1.27 -6.62 5.75
N HIS A 115 0.50 -6.93 6.81
CA HIS A 115 0.00 -8.28 7.06
C HIS A 115 -1.31 -8.61 6.32
N GLN A 116 -1.86 -7.68 5.51
CA GLN A 116 -2.99 -8.01 4.67
C GLN A 116 -2.56 -8.94 3.52
N ARG A 117 -3.43 -9.92 3.25
CA ARG A 117 -3.19 -10.87 2.16
C ARG A 117 -3.09 -10.15 0.82
N GLY A 118 -2.09 -10.51 0.03
CA GLY A 118 -1.88 -9.94 -1.31
C GLY A 118 -1.10 -8.63 -1.34
N VAL A 119 -0.83 -7.99 -0.19
CA VAL A 119 0.04 -6.81 -0.14
C VAL A 119 1.49 -7.24 -0.26
N GLY A 120 2.18 -6.76 -1.29
CA GLY A 120 3.59 -7.06 -1.56
C GLY A 120 4.53 -6.09 -0.85
N LEU A 121 4.23 -4.79 -0.90
CA LEU A 121 5.06 -3.73 -0.33
C LEU A 121 4.19 -2.60 0.20
N VAL A 122 4.61 -2.01 1.32
CA VAL A 122 3.98 -0.81 1.89
C VAL A 122 5.01 0.31 2.01
N THR A 123 4.60 1.54 1.71
CA THR A 123 5.42 2.75 1.88
C THR A 123 4.62 3.89 2.48
N LEU A 124 5.30 4.89 3.05
CA LEU A 124 4.64 6.08 3.63
C LEU A 124 4.48 7.20 2.60
N ARG A 125 3.33 7.85 2.63
CA ARG A 125 3.04 9.08 1.90
C ARG A 125 3.03 10.25 2.88
N HIS A 126 4.11 11.00 2.95
CA HIS A 126 4.23 12.13 3.86
C HIS A 126 3.44 13.36 3.39
N ALA A 127 3.12 14.26 4.34
CA ALA A 127 2.39 15.48 4.04
C ALA A 127 3.17 16.44 3.13
N HIS A 128 4.51 16.45 3.24
CA HIS A 128 5.40 17.29 2.44
C HIS A 128 5.68 16.78 1.03
N HIS A 129 5.30 15.50 0.74
CA HIS A 129 5.48 14.95 -0.60
C HIS A 129 4.64 15.71 -1.63
N PRO A 130 5.19 16.05 -2.78
CA PRO A 130 4.46 16.64 -3.90
C PRO A 130 3.25 15.79 -4.30
N ARG A 131 2.30 16.44 -4.96
CA ARG A 131 1.11 15.74 -5.48
C ARG A 131 1.51 14.61 -6.41
N TRP A 132 0.97 13.42 -6.13
CA TRP A 132 1.16 12.20 -6.92
C TRP A 132 2.60 11.67 -6.98
N GLU A 133 3.49 12.12 -6.11
CA GLU A 133 4.90 11.69 -6.13
C GLU A 133 5.03 10.17 -6.12
N LEU A 134 4.32 9.48 -5.22
CA LEU A 134 4.36 8.02 -5.21
C LEU A 134 3.87 7.39 -6.53
N ILE A 135 2.83 7.96 -7.16
CA ILE A 135 2.33 7.48 -8.44
C ILE A 135 3.40 7.66 -9.53
N LYS A 136 4.07 8.82 -9.54
CA LYS A 136 5.16 9.13 -10.48
C LYS A 136 6.34 8.20 -10.29
N THR A 137 6.75 7.95 -9.04
CA THR A 137 7.85 7.04 -8.68
C THR A 137 7.54 5.60 -9.11
N VAL A 138 6.35 5.10 -8.82
CA VAL A 138 5.96 3.71 -9.14
C VAL A 138 5.62 3.56 -10.61
N SER A 139 5.01 4.58 -11.24
CA SER A 139 4.46 4.50 -12.59
C SER A 139 3.72 3.17 -12.81
N PRO A 140 2.66 2.88 -12.04
CA PRO A 140 2.08 1.54 -11.97
C PRO A 140 1.41 1.14 -13.29
N ASP A 141 1.33 -0.17 -13.55
CA ASP A 141 0.49 -0.67 -14.64
C ASP A 141 -0.98 -0.40 -14.35
N VAL A 142 -1.39 -0.58 -13.09
CA VAL A 142 -2.76 -0.28 -12.65
C VAL A 142 -2.73 0.52 -11.35
N LEU A 143 -3.34 1.70 -11.38
CA LEU A 143 -3.65 2.49 -10.20
C LEU A 143 -5.07 2.15 -9.74
N VAL A 144 -5.23 1.68 -8.51
CA VAL A 144 -6.54 1.37 -7.94
C VAL A 144 -6.95 2.45 -6.94
N ALA A 145 -8.15 2.95 -7.08
CA ALA A 145 -8.73 4.00 -6.24
C ALA A 145 -10.19 3.68 -5.88
N THR A 146 -10.75 4.43 -4.93
CA THR A 146 -12.20 4.46 -4.69
C THR A 146 -12.83 5.67 -5.38
N GLU A 147 -14.15 5.63 -5.60
CA GLU A 147 -14.93 6.62 -6.37
C GLU A 147 -14.64 8.10 -6.00
N ASP A 148 -14.40 8.38 -4.72
CA ASP A 148 -14.19 9.76 -4.26
C ASP A 148 -12.70 10.19 -4.26
N THR A 149 -11.79 9.39 -4.83
CA THR A 149 -10.35 9.65 -4.73
C THR A 149 -9.85 10.65 -5.77
N TYR A 150 -10.33 10.52 -7.00
CA TYR A 150 -9.92 11.33 -8.13
C TYR A 150 -11.14 11.77 -8.94
N SER A 151 -11.10 13.01 -9.46
CA SER A 151 -12.05 13.46 -10.48
C SER A 151 -11.77 12.80 -11.83
N GLU A 152 -12.74 12.84 -12.75
CA GLU A 152 -12.58 12.32 -14.12
C GLU A 152 -11.38 12.97 -14.84
N ALA A 153 -11.18 14.28 -14.67
CA ALA A 153 -10.04 14.98 -15.26
C ALA A 153 -8.70 14.50 -14.71
N GLU A 154 -8.62 14.22 -13.38
CA GLU A 154 -7.43 13.67 -12.74
C GLU A 154 -7.16 12.22 -13.20
N ILE A 155 -8.21 11.42 -13.36
CA ILE A 155 -8.08 10.06 -13.90
C ILE A 155 -7.49 10.10 -15.32
N ALA A 156 -8.01 10.99 -16.17
CA ALA A 156 -7.50 11.14 -17.54
C ALA A 156 -6.02 11.60 -17.55
N GLU A 157 -5.63 12.55 -16.67
CA GLU A 157 -4.25 12.99 -16.53
C GLU A 157 -3.34 11.86 -16.03
N LEU A 158 -3.77 11.10 -15.02
CA LEU A 158 -3.02 9.97 -14.46
C LEU A 158 -2.79 8.89 -15.51
N GLN A 159 -3.82 8.52 -16.28
CA GLN A 159 -3.71 7.51 -17.33
C GLN A 159 -2.84 7.97 -18.51
N SER A 160 -2.87 9.24 -18.86
CA SER A 160 -2.06 9.76 -19.97
C SER A 160 -0.57 9.89 -19.63
N SER A 161 -0.23 10.07 -18.34
CA SER A 161 1.10 10.50 -17.94
C SER A 161 1.86 9.54 -17.02
N TYR A 162 1.15 8.76 -16.20
CA TYR A 162 1.81 8.05 -15.08
C TYR A 162 1.43 6.59 -14.90
N CYS A 163 0.32 6.13 -15.43
CA CYS A 163 -0.09 4.73 -15.31
C CYS A 163 -0.81 4.25 -16.56
N THR A 164 -0.76 2.95 -16.82
CA THR A 164 -1.43 2.38 -18.00
C THR A 164 -2.95 2.41 -17.84
N ARG A 165 -3.44 2.18 -16.62
CA ARG A 165 -4.88 2.12 -16.32
C ARG A 165 -5.19 2.59 -14.90
N VAL A 166 -6.31 3.28 -14.73
CA VAL A 166 -6.92 3.57 -13.42
C VAL A 166 -8.17 2.72 -13.27
N GLU A 167 -8.25 1.97 -12.18
CA GLU A 167 -9.42 1.20 -11.78
C GLU A 167 -10.08 1.84 -10.57
N VAL A 168 -11.34 2.15 -10.71
CA VAL A 168 -12.16 2.72 -9.64
C VAL A 168 -13.03 1.62 -9.07
N LEU A 169 -12.81 1.27 -7.80
CA LEU A 169 -13.60 0.29 -7.09
C LEU A 169 -14.65 0.96 -6.22
N GLU A 170 -15.83 0.38 -6.18
CA GLU A 170 -16.86 0.76 -5.22
C GLU A 170 -16.37 0.55 -3.78
N ARG A 171 -16.97 1.26 -2.85
CA ARG A 171 -16.68 1.07 -1.42
C ARG A 171 -17.18 -0.31 -0.96
N MET A 172 -16.24 -1.17 -0.58
CA MET A 172 -16.54 -2.55 -0.13
C MET A 172 -16.98 -2.65 1.33
N ALA A 173 -17.09 -1.51 2.04
CA ALA A 173 -17.56 -1.48 3.42
C ALA A 173 -18.93 -0.83 3.50
N THR A 174 -19.87 -1.49 4.14
CA THR A 174 -21.20 -0.95 4.45
C THR A 174 -21.13 0.20 5.46
N VAL A 175 -20.10 0.22 6.32
CA VAL A 175 -19.91 1.25 7.35
C VAL A 175 -18.46 1.76 7.31
N SER A 176 -18.27 3.06 7.10
CA SER A 176 -16.95 3.68 7.12
C SER A 176 -16.37 3.73 8.53
N THR A 177 -15.02 3.77 8.64
CA THR A 177 -14.31 3.97 9.92
C THR A 177 -14.84 5.17 10.71
N SER A 178 -15.10 6.29 10.06
CA SER A 178 -15.65 7.49 10.70
C SER A 178 -17.05 7.27 11.26
N ALA A 179 -17.89 6.52 10.56
CA ALA A 179 -19.23 6.16 11.03
C ALA A 179 -19.17 5.20 12.23
N ARG A 180 -18.25 4.22 12.23
CA ARG A 180 -18.04 3.32 13.37
C ARG A 180 -17.56 4.09 14.61
N LEU A 181 -16.57 4.95 14.47
CA LEU A 181 -16.09 5.79 15.58
C LEU A 181 -17.19 6.68 16.16
N ARG A 182 -17.98 7.31 15.30
CA ARG A 182 -19.10 8.14 15.73
C ARG A 182 -20.14 7.34 16.51
N ARG A 183 -20.44 6.12 16.07
CA ARG A 183 -21.36 5.21 16.81
C ARG A 183 -20.81 4.84 18.19
N ILE A 184 -19.51 4.47 18.28
CA ILE A 184 -18.85 4.19 19.56
C ILE A 184 -18.90 5.39 20.49
N GLN A 185 -18.60 6.60 20.00
CA GLN A 185 -18.66 7.84 20.79
C GLN A 185 -20.07 8.16 21.30
N LEU A 186 -21.09 7.81 20.52
CA LEU A 186 -22.49 8.03 20.88
C LEU A 186 -23.10 6.86 21.69
N GLY A 187 -22.32 5.80 21.97
CA GLY A 187 -22.84 4.61 22.65
C GLY A 187 -23.88 3.83 21.87
N ILE A 188 -23.93 4.00 20.53
CA ILE A 188 -24.91 3.31 19.67
C ILE A 188 -24.36 1.91 19.32
N PRO A 189 -25.09 0.82 19.64
CA PRO A 189 -24.63 -0.53 19.35
C PRO A 189 -24.48 -0.77 17.84
N GLU A 190 -23.60 -1.71 17.45
CA GLU A 190 -23.53 -2.19 16.06
C GLU A 190 -24.87 -2.76 15.63
N PRO A 191 -25.31 -2.56 14.37
CA PRO A 191 -26.49 -3.23 13.86
C PRO A 191 -26.23 -4.73 13.85
N ASP A 192 -27.23 -5.52 14.26
CA ASP A 192 -27.13 -6.97 14.16
C ASP A 192 -26.83 -7.40 12.73
N ALA A 193 -25.95 -8.39 12.57
CA ALA A 193 -25.56 -8.90 11.25
C ALA A 193 -26.76 -9.39 10.40
N ALA A 194 -27.90 -9.61 11.03
CA ALA A 194 -29.16 -9.97 10.37
C ALA A 194 -29.82 -8.80 9.60
N ASP A 195 -29.53 -7.54 9.95
CA ASP A 195 -30.10 -6.35 9.29
C ASP A 195 -29.27 -5.87 8.07
N ALA A 196 -28.06 -6.40 7.86
CA ALA A 196 -27.17 -6.04 6.76
C ALA A 196 -27.44 -6.81 5.44
N VAL A 197 -28.40 -7.75 5.44
CA VAL A 197 -28.72 -8.63 4.29
C VAL A 197 -30.15 -8.35 3.72
N ARG A 198 -30.72 -7.19 4.02
CA ARG A 198 -31.98 -6.77 3.39
C ARG A 198 -31.80 -5.61 2.43
#